data_e1575a2f0099a5d16cd35a87a259d790
#
_entry.id   e1575a2f0099a5d16cd35a87a259d790
#
_cell.length_a   1.000
_cell.length_b   1.000
_cell.length_c   1.000
_cell.angle_alpha   90.00
_cell.angle_beta   90.00
_cell.angle_gamma   90.00
#
_symmetry.space_group_name_H-M   'P 1'
#
loop_
_entity.id
_entity.type
_entity.pdbx_description
1 polymer ?
#
loop_
_entity_poly.entity_id
_entity_poly.type
_entity_poly.pdbx_seq_one_letter_code
_entity_poly.pdbx_strand_id
1 'polypeptide(L)'
;NIPVPDNVSPINTPCNLLFIGRNWNMKGGNKVLEIYHNLKGRGFQCTLTMIGSEPPMSLPNDPNIEIYPFIDKANPNDRLKFHEILTRSHFLVLPTRFDCFGIAFCEACAYGIPSLGSNVGGVSQVIKEGENGFLFNIDASALEYADKIKDTFNTPATYSQLRKTARKNFEERLNWNRWLDKSNKIIERLASEHQPDFYLPVYVINMKERVERKQHIIKEFDNKEEFELNLVEASVHPIGAVGLWNSMIKIIKMAKEKGDDIIVICEDDHYFTENYSPKLLFKEVTEAYIQGAEVLSGGIGGFGQAIPAGYHRYKVDWFWCTQFIVVYNRFFDKMLDYSFQDTDTADGVISKLATNKMVIYPFISEQKDFGYSDVTQSNMEQQGKIREHFAKANKRMEFVSQSNIQSNIPKNYF
;
A
#
# COMPACT_ATOMS: atom_id res chain seq x y z
N ASN A 1 19.59 12.35 2.97
CA ASN A 1 20.85 11.75 3.47
C ASN A 1 21.06 12.18 4.91
N ILE A 2 20.91 11.24 5.85
CA ILE A 2 21.26 11.47 7.26
C ILE A 2 22.79 11.48 7.32
N PRO A 3 23.44 12.53 7.91
CA PRO A 3 24.90 12.63 7.92
C PRO A 3 25.55 11.39 8.54
N VAL A 4 26.63 10.92 7.95
CA VAL A 4 27.44 9.84 8.51
C VAL A 4 28.13 10.35 9.78
N PRO A 5 28.19 9.56 10.88
CA PRO A 5 28.62 10.00 12.21
C PRO A 5 30.08 10.47 12.38
N ASP A 6 30.87 10.54 11.32
CA ASP A 6 32.31 10.90 11.42
C ASP A 6 32.58 12.33 11.89
N ASN A 7 31.58 13.20 11.90
CA ASN A 7 31.70 14.62 12.31
C ASN A 7 31.12 14.92 13.69
N VAL A 8 31.04 13.94 14.58
CA VAL A 8 30.51 14.21 15.93
C VAL A 8 31.59 14.80 16.80
N SER A 9 31.19 15.87 17.52
CA SER A 9 32.00 16.66 18.44
C SER A 9 33.07 15.83 19.18
N PRO A 10 34.32 16.26 19.18
CA PRO A 10 35.39 15.58 19.93
C PRO A 10 35.05 15.46 21.42
N ILE A 11 35.47 14.39 22.04
CA ILE A 11 35.22 14.05 23.45
C ILE A 11 35.69 15.11 24.46
N ASN A 12 36.40 16.12 23.99
CA ASN A 12 36.93 17.25 24.83
C ASN A 12 35.96 18.42 24.95
N THR A 13 34.71 18.30 24.51
CA THR A 13 33.67 19.34 24.67
C THR A 13 32.70 18.98 25.79
N PRO A 14 31.86 19.94 26.27
CA PRO A 14 30.80 19.62 27.21
C PRO A 14 29.90 18.50 26.68
N CYS A 15 29.46 17.60 27.55
CA CYS A 15 28.55 16.51 27.17
C CYS A 15 27.15 17.09 26.87
N ASN A 16 26.74 17.05 25.62
CA ASN A 16 25.44 17.58 25.18
C ASN A 16 24.35 16.53 25.36
N LEU A 17 23.46 16.73 26.32
CA LEU A 17 22.29 15.91 26.57
C LEU A 17 21.13 16.41 25.72
N LEU A 18 20.34 15.50 25.21
CA LEU A 18 19.16 15.77 24.41
C LEU A 18 17.93 15.13 25.07
N PHE A 19 16.83 15.89 25.13
CA PHE A 19 15.50 15.40 25.47
C PHE A 19 14.55 15.72 24.33
N ILE A 20 13.73 14.74 23.92
CA ILE A 20 12.69 14.92 22.90
C ILE A 20 11.36 14.37 23.41
N GLY A 21 10.38 15.24 23.66
CA GLY A 21 9.09 14.81 24.16
C GLY A 21 8.02 15.88 24.17
N ARG A 22 6.84 15.58 23.62
CA ARG A 22 5.71 16.52 23.58
C ARG A 22 4.94 16.64 24.91
N ASN A 23 5.02 15.64 25.77
CA ASN A 23 4.33 15.63 27.06
C ASN A 23 5.38 15.57 28.18
N TRP A 24 5.58 16.71 28.85
CA TRP A 24 6.57 16.87 29.87
C TRP A 24 6.55 15.77 30.95
N ASN A 25 5.37 15.53 31.53
CA ASN A 25 5.23 14.58 32.63
C ASN A 25 5.39 13.12 32.15
N MET A 26 4.77 12.78 31.04
CA MET A 26 4.84 11.42 30.49
C MET A 26 6.24 11.06 29.99
N LYS A 27 6.98 12.05 29.46
CA LYS A 27 8.32 11.83 28.91
C LYS A 27 9.44 12.04 29.95
N GLY A 28 9.07 12.42 31.18
CA GLY A 28 10.00 12.50 32.31
C GLY A 28 10.86 13.75 32.33
N GLY A 29 10.31 14.89 31.86
CA GLY A 29 11.04 16.14 31.79
C GLY A 29 11.65 16.58 33.12
N ASN A 30 10.93 16.44 34.26
CA ASN A 30 11.47 16.73 35.59
C ASN A 30 12.70 15.85 35.90
N LYS A 31 12.62 14.54 35.62
CA LYS A 31 13.74 13.62 35.87
C LYS A 31 14.96 13.99 35.01
N VAL A 32 14.77 14.47 33.79
CA VAL A 32 15.88 14.93 32.93
C VAL A 32 16.57 16.18 33.55
N LEU A 33 15.80 17.11 34.06
CA LEU A 33 16.37 18.25 34.79
C LEU A 33 17.15 17.82 36.05
N GLU A 34 16.61 16.89 36.83
CA GLU A 34 17.29 16.33 37.98
C GLU A 34 18.60 15.62 37.56
N ILE A 35 18.64 14.89 36.47
CA ILE A 35 19.84 14.24 35.92
C ILE A 35 20.87 15.32 35.55
N TYR A 36 20.47 16.35 34.83
CA TYR A 36 21.32 17.46 34.44
C TYR A 36 21.92 18.16 35.67
N HIS A 37 21.11 18.51 36.68
CA HIS A 37 21.58 19.17 37.90
C HIS A 37 22.51 18.27 38.73
N ASN A 38 22.27 16.96 38.78
CA ASN A 38 23.18 16.01 39.43
C ASN A 38 24.55 15.97 38.73
N LEU A 39 24.61 15.98 37.41
CA LEU A 39 25.86 16.03 36.66
C LEU A 39 26.61 17.34 36.93
N LYS A 40 25.93 18.48 36.81
CA LYS A 40 26.51 19.83 37.07
C LYS A 40 26.99 19.99 38.49
N GLY A 41 26.20 19.60 39.50
CA GLY A 41 26.55 19.67 40.92
C GLY A 41 27.80 18.85 41.29
N ARG A 42 28.14 17.86 40.48
CA ARG A 42 29.32 17.00 40.60
C ARG A 42 30.50 17.44 39.72
N GLY A 43 30.44 18.67 39.17
CA GLY A 43 31.48 19.26 38.35
C GLY A 43 31.60 18.73 36.94
N PHE A 44 30.62 17.90 36.46
CA PHE A 44 30.62 17.37 35.10
C PHE A 44 30.17 18.45 34.12
N GLN A 45 30.97 18.72 33.08
CA GLN A 45 30.64 19.73 32.08
C GLN A 45 29.61 19.20 31.12
N CYS A 46 28.38 19.69 31.15
CA CYS A 46 27.30 19.30 30.27
C CYS A 46 26.36 20.43 29.91
N THR A 47 25.67 20.28 28.80
CA THR A 47 24.54 21.10 28.34
C THR A 47 23.30 20.22 28.19
N LEU A 48 22.13 20.85 28.16
CA LEU A 48 20.85 20.17 27.95
C LEU A 48 20.04 20.90 26.88
N THR A 49 19.69 20.20 25.81
CA THR A 49 18.73 20.69 24.81
C THR A 49 17.41 19.92 24.94
N MET A 50 16.31 20.62 25.07
CA MET A 50 14.98 20.07 25.25
C MET A 50 14.07 20.46 24.07
N ILE A 51 13.43 19.47 23.45
CA ILE A 51 12.57 19.65 22.27
C ILE A 51 11.17 19.07 22.52
N GLY A 52 10.13 19.84 22.19
CA GLY A 52 8.75 19.38 22.07
C GLY A 52 7.86 19.66 23.26
N SER A 53 8.38 20.17 24.35
CA SER A 53 7.59 20.64 25.51
C SER A 53 8.35 21.70 26.34
N GLU A 54 7.59 22.50 27.02
CA GLU A 54 8.11 23.47 28.01
C GLU A 54 7.97 22.93 29.44
N PRO A 55 8.90 23.25 30.33
CA PRO A 55 8.72 22.96 31.75
C PRO A 55 7.47 23.68 32.28
N PRO A 56 6.72 23.04 33.20
CA PRO A 56 5.52 23.64 33.78
C PRO A 56 5.80 24.86 34.70
N MET A 57 7.05 25.09 35.04
CA MET A 57 7.52 26.25 35.82
C MET A 57 8.70 26.90 35.11
N SER A 58 8.85 28.22 35.25
CA SER A 58 10.01 28.93 34.74
C SER A 58 11.29 28.36 35.40
N LEU A 59 12.23 27.93 34.56
CA LEU A 59 13.54 27.50 35.03
C LEU A 59 14.40 28.72 35.39
N PRO A 60 15.32 28.59 36.37
CA PRO A 60 16.38 29.55 36.54
C PRO A 60 17.13 29.77 35.23
N ASN A 61 17.59 31.00 35.00
CA ASN A 61 18.36 31.32 33.80
C ASN A 61 19.71 30.56 33.82
N ASP A 62 19.78 29.44 33.08
CA ASP A 62 21.01 28.64 32.90
C ASP A 62 21.38 28.67 31.40
N PRO A 63 22.51 29.32 31.02
CA PRO A 63 22.91 29.42 29.63
C PRO A 63 23.27 28.06 28.98
N ASN A 64 23.34 26.99 29.77
CA ASN A 64 23.61 25.63 29.29
C ASN A 64 22.33 24.83 29.02
N ILE A 65 21.14 25.42 29.21
CA ILE A 65 19.85 24.78 28.88
C ILE A 65 19.22 25.52 27.71
N GLU A 66 18.98 24.82 26.64
CA GLU A 66 18.23 25.31 25.48
C GLU A 66 16.86 24.61 25.41
N ILE A 67 15.79 25.39 25.20
CA ILE A 67 14.42 24.83 25.09
C ILE A 67 13.81 25.25 23.77
N TYR A 68 13.32 24.28 23.03
CA TYR A 68 12.57 24.43 21.80
C TYR A 68 11.18 23.80 21.99
N PRO A 69 10.14 24.60 22.32
CA PRO A 69 8.82 24.09 22.63
C PRO A 69 8.22 23.30 21.52
N PHE A 70 8.53 23.68 20.27
CA PHE A 70 8.10 23.00 19.08
C PHE A 70 9.13 23.17 17.97
N ILE A 71 9.37 22.08 17.21
CA ILE A 71 10.12 22.08 15.95
C ILE A 71 9.25 21.41 14.91
N ASP A 72 8.84 22.14 13.87
CA ASP A 72 8.07 21.62 12.76
C ASP A 72 8.99 20.95 11.71
N LYS A 73 9.06 19.64 11.74
CA LYS A 73 9.90 18.88 10.78
C LYS A 73 9.43 18.99 9.32
N ALA A 74 8.22 19.49 9.05
CA ALA A 74 7.74 19.81 7.71
C ALA A 74 8.34 21.13 7.19
N ASN A 75 8.67 22.07 8.10
CA ASN A 75 9.36 23.31 7.76
C ASN A 75 10.85 23.06 7.48
N PRO A 76 11.39 23.47 6.31
CA PRO A 76 12.81 23.23 5.98
C PRO A 76 13.82 23.81 6.98
N ASN A 77 13.57 25.00 7.51
CA ASN A 77 14.48 25.67 8.46
C ASN A 77 14.48 24.96 9.83
N ASP A 78 13.30 24.59 10.31
CA ASP A 78 13.16 23.84 11.55
C ASP A 78 13.76 22.45 11.43
N ARG A 79 13.64 21.81 10.26
CA ARG A 79 14.27 20.53 9.97
C ARG A 79 15.79 20.63 9.99
N LEU A 80 16.37 21.68 9.42
CA LEU A 80 17.82 21.93 9.48
C LEU A 80 18.27 22.12 10.96
N LYS A 81 17.52 22.90 11.73
CA LYS A 81 17.79 23.09 13.15
C LYS A 81 17.71 21.79 13.95
N PHE A 82 16.71 20.95 13.67
CA PHE A 82 16.59 19.63 14.28
C PHE A 82 17.82 18.75 13.96
N HIS A 83 18.29 18.77 12.70
CA HIS A 83 19.51 18.08 12.30
C HIS A 83 20.76 18.59 13.03
N GLU A 84 20.93 19.90 13.17
CA GLU A 84 22.03 20.50 13.90
C GLU A 84 22.05 20.07 15.36
N ILE A 85 20.89 20.09 16.03
CA ILE A 85 20.75 19.65 17.42
C ILE A 85 21.14 18.19 17.57
N LEU A 86 20.61 17.29 16.71
CA LEU A 86 20.96 15.88 16.75
C LEU A 86 22.46 15.67 16.50
N THR A 87 23.04 16.36 15.52
CA THR A 87 24.45 16.19 15.16
C THR A 87 25.40 16.56 16.31
N ARG A 88 25.07 17.55 17.14
CA ARG A 88 25.91 17.97 18.28
C ARG A 88 25.61 17.20 19.57
N SER A 89 24.55 16.40 19.62
CA SER A 89 24.13 15.69 20.83
C SER A 89 24.96 14.43 21.09
N HIS A 90 25.26 14.17 22.36
CA HIS A 90 26.04 13.02 22.81
C HIS A 90 25.16 11.88 23.34
N PHE A 91 24.09 12.19 24.05
CA PHE A 91 23.12 11.23 24.57
C PHE A 91 21.70 11.75 24.43
N LEU A 92 20.78 10.86 24.01
CA LEU A 92 19.36 11.07 24.21
C LEU A 92 18.97 10.54 25.58
N VAL A 93 18.44 11.41 26.44
CA VAL A 93 17.96 11.07 27.79
C VAL A 93 16.46 11.21 27.82
N LEU A 94 15.73 10.10 27.87
CA LEU A 94 14.28 10.08 27.82
C LEU A 94 13.72 9.07 28.83
N PRO A 95 13.68 9.45 30.14
CA PRO A 95 13.15 8.62 31.21
C PRO A 95 11.61 8.60 31.19
N THR A 96 11.06 8.13 30.09
CA THR A 96 9.62 8.13 29.82
C THR A 96 8.86 7.18 30.75
N ARG A 97 7.66 7.57 31.16
CA ARG A 97 6.74 6.74 31.93
C ARG A 97 5.92 5.78 31.04
N PHE A 98 5.74 6.18 29.79
CA PHE A 98 5.04 5.38 28.78
C PHE A 98 5.51 5.78 27.39
N ASP A 99 5.80 4.76 26.57
CA ASP A 99 6.04 4.92 25.14
C ASP A 99 5.67 3.63 24.40
N CYS A 100 4.88 3.75 23.32
CA CYS A 100 4.48 2.58 22.54
C CYS A 100 5.66 1.93 21.83
N PHE A 101 6.58 2.74 21.27
CA PHE A 101 7.75 2.28 20.55
C PHE A 101 8.98 3.14 20.78
N GLY A 102 8.80 4.47 20.85
CA GLY A 102 9.91 5.42 21.08
C GLY A 102 10.64 5.83 19.80
N ILE A 103 9.93 6.46 18.87
CA ILE A 103 10.51 6.95 17.60
C ILE A 103 11.72 7.87 17.84
N ALA A 104 11.72 8.68 18.92
CA ALA A 104 12.84 9.53 19.28
C ALA A 104 14.16 8.73 19.48
N PHE A 105 14.08 7.52 20.01
CA PHE A 105 15.24 6.63 20.13
C PHE A 105 15.75 6.16 18.77
N CYS A 106 14.84 5.88 17.82
CA CYS A 106 15.23 5.53 16.45
C CYS A 106 15.90 6.72 15.74
N GLU A 107 15.36 7.92 15.93
CA GLU A 107 15.95 9.16 15.40
C GLU A 107 17.35 9.41 15.99
N ALA A 108 17.54 9.21 17.28
CA ALA A 108 18.86 9.31 17.93
C ALA A 108 19.84 8.27 17.34
N CYS A 109 19.41 7.00 17.19
CA CYS A 109 20.23 5.95 16.58
C CYS A 109 20.66 6.31 15.15
N ALA A 110 19.82 7.01 14.37
CA ALA A 110 20.17 7.46 13.02
C ALA A 110 21.39 8.40 13.00
N TYR A 111 21.64 9.11 14.08
CA TYR A 111 22.81 9.98 14.26
C TYR A 111 23.92 9.34 15.11
N GLY A 112 23.82 8.06 15.42
CA GLY A 112 24.76 7.39 16.30
C GLY A 112 24.75 7.94 17.72
N ILE A 113 23.60 8.43 18.21
CA ILE A 113 23.43 8.94 19.56
C ILE A 113 22.94 7.81 20.46
N PRO A 114 23.72 7.38 21.45
CA PRO A 114 23.26 6.43 22.44
C PRO A 114 22.12 6.99 23.29
N SER A 115 21.19 6.13 23.68
CA SER A 115 19.98 6.54 24.37
C SER A 115 19.91 5.97 25.79
N LEU A 116 19.42 6.76 26.74
CA LEU A 116 19.10 6.34 28.09
C LEU A 116 17.58 6.46 28.28
N GLY A 117 16.90 5.35 28.48
CA GLY A 117 15.44 5.30 28.56
C GLY A 117 14.93 4.38 29.68
N SER A 118 13.68 4.57 30.10
CA SER A 118 13.02 3.65 31.02
C SER A 118 12.57 2.39 30.28
N ASN A 119 12.66 1.24 30.94
CA ASN A 119 12.19 -0.04 30.42
C ASN A 119 10.67 -0.16 30.53
N VAL A 120 9.93 0.55 29.65
CA VAL A 120 8.48 0.60 29.62
C VAL A 120 7.95 0.43 28.20
N GLY A 121 6.78 -0.16 28.06
CA GLY A 121 6.12 -0.35 26.75
C GLY A 121 7.04 -0.99 25.72
N GLY A 122 7.16 -0.38 24.53
CA GLY A 122 8.01 -0.88 23.45
C GLY A 122 9.46 -0.39 23.47
N VAL A 123 9.90 0.36 24.47
CA VAL A 123 11.26 0.94 24.51
C VAL A 123 12.34 -0.12 24.46
N SER A 124 12.17 -1.25 25.13
CA SER A 124 13.10 -2.39 25.09
C SER A 124 13.22 -3.08 23.72
N GLN A 125 12.27 -2.81 22.82
CA GLN A 125 12.38 -3.25 21.43
C GLN A 125 13.33 -2.36 20.63
N VAL A 126 13.52 -1.11 21.05
CA VAL A 126 14.39 -0.13 20.37
C VAL A 126 15.78 -0.09 21.04
N ILE A 127 15.84 0.12 22.36
CA ILE A 127 17.09 0.15 23.10
C ILE A 127 17.52 -1.28 23.43
N LYS A 128 18.73 -1.63 23.01
CA LYS A 128 19.44 -2.86 23.40
C LYS A 128 20.55 -2.49 24.36
N GLU A 129 20.49 -3.06 25.57
CA GLU A 129 21.41 -2.75 26.67
C GLU A 129 22.87 -2.91 26.24
N GLY A 130 23.64 -1.85 26.39
CA GLY A 130 25.07 -1.82 26.04
C GLY A 130 25.40 -1.80 24.54
N GLU A 131 24.39 -1.87 23.65
CA GLU A 131 24.60 -1.80 22.19
C GLU A 131 24.31 -0.40 21.62
N ASN A 132 23.11 0.12 21.88
CA ASN A 132 22.70 1.44 21.39
C ASN A 132 22.19 2.35 22.50
N GLY A 133 22.33 1.94 23.74
CA GLY A 133 21.91 2.69 24.90
C GLY A 133 21.78 1.84 26.16
N PHE A 134 21.06 2.38 27.13
CA PHE A 134 20.86 1.76 28.45
C PHE A 134 19.39 1.87 28.86
N LEU A 135 18.89 0.80 29.46
CA LEU A 135 17.54 0.68 29.97
C LEU A 135 17.55 0.74 31.50
N PHE A 136 16.70 1.59 32.04
CA PHE A 136 16.56 1.77 33.49
C PHE A 136 15.19 1.30 33.96
N ASN A 137 15.10 0.89 35.22
CA ASN A 137 13.81 0.69 35.85
C ASN A 137 13.03 2.02 35.84
N ILE A 138 11.70 1.98 35.77
CA ILE A 138 10.86 3.17 35.79
C ILE A 138 11.09 4.02 37.07
N ASP A 139 11.43 3.36 38.17
CA ASP A 139 11.70 4.00 39.48
C ASP A 139 13.18 4.38 39.68
N ALA A 140 14.05 4.09 38.68
CA ALA A 140 15.46 4.45 38.79
C ALA A 140 15.64 5.96 39.06
N SER A 141 16.55 6.27 39.97
CA SER A 141 16.83 7.65 40.38
C SER A 141 17.53 8.45 39.27
N ALA A 142 17.45 9.75 39.33
CA ALA A 142 18.22 10.63 38.45
C ALA A 142 19.74 10.43 38.61
N LEU A 143 20.19 10.00 39.78
CA LEU A 143 21.60 9.72 40.06
C LEU A 143 22.11 8.52 39.26
N GLU A 144 21.34 7.42 39.15
CA GLU A 144 21.72 6.25 38.36
C GLU A 144 21.93 6.59 36.88
N TYR A 145 21.05 7.44 36.32
CA TYR A 145 21.23 7.96 34.95
C TYR A 145 22.50 8.80 34.83
N ALA A 146 22.71 9.72 35.79
CA ALA A 146 23.88 10.62 35.81
C ALA A 146 25.18 9.84 35.90
N ASP A 147 25.26 8.82 36.77
CA ASP A 147 26.43 7.95 36.90
C ASP A 147 26.71 7.21 35.57
N LYS A 148 25.69 6.62 34.96
CA LYS A 148 25.85 5.92 33.69
C LYS A 148 26.35 6.85 32.58
N ILE A 149 25.82 8.08 32.47
CA ILE A 149 26.27 9.09 31.51
C ILE A 149 27.73 9.42 31.73
N LYS A 150 28.10 9.76 32.98
CA LYS A 150 29.46 10.14 33.35
C LYS A 150 30.46 9.02 33.06
N ASP A 151 30.16 7.81 33.49
CA ASP A 151 31.06 6.65 33.32
C ASP A 151 31.27 6.33 31.87
N THR A 152 30.18 6.36 31.08
CA THR A 152 30.24 6.08 29.64
C THR A 152 31.00 7.15 28.88
N PHE A 153 30.72 8.43 29.16
CA PHE A 153 31.35 9.55 28.45
C PHE A 153 32.84 9.69 28.80
N ASN A 154 33.22 9.39 30.02
CA ASN A 154 34.62 9.41 30.47
C ASN A 154 35.45 8.23 29.98
N THR A 155 34.82 7.26 29.30
CA THR A 155 35.51 6.10 28.71
C THR A 155 35.41 6.16 27.18
N PRO A 156 36.34 6.87 26.50
CA PRO A 156 36.25 7.20 25.08
C PRO A 156 36.03 5.97 24.16
N ALA A 157 36.68 4.85 24.47
CA ALA A 157 36.54 3.62 23.69
C ALA A 157 35.12 3.06 23.78
N THR A 158 34.55 3.00 24.99
CA THR A 158 33.18 2.52 25.25
C THR A 158 32.16 3.43 24.56
N TYR A 159 32.32 4.76 24.72
CA TYR A 159 31.41 5.73 24.09
C TYR A 159 31.49 5.64 22.56
N SER A 160 32.68 5.59 21.96
CA SER A 160 32.86 5.45 20.53
C SER A 160 32.22 4.16 19.98
N GLN A 161 32.42 3.04 20.67
CA GLN A 161 31.82 1.77 20.31
C GLN A 161 30.28 1.83 20.36
N LEU A 162 29.72 2.41 21.43
CA LEU A 162 28.28 2.55 21.63
C LEU A 162 27.63 3.39 20.52
N ARG A 163 28.33 4.43 20.07
CA ARG A 163 27.89 5.26 18.95
C ARG A 163 27.85 4.49 17.63
N LYS A 164 28.90 3.74 17.33
CA LYS A 164 28.96 2.91 16.11
C LYS A 164 27.85 1.88 16.09
N THR A 165 27.62 1.20 17.22
CA THR A 165 26.57 0.20 17.33
C THR A 165 25.16 0.82 17.31
N ALA A 166 24.97 2.02 17.86
CA ALA A 166 23.71 2.76 17.72
C ALA A 166 23.38 3.03 16.25
N ARG A 167 24.33 3.56 15.47
CA ARG A 167 24.15 3.78 14.03
C ARG A 167 23.88 2.47 13.28
N LYS A 168 24.64 1.42 13.57
CA LYS A 168 24.42 0.09 12.98
C LYS A 168 23.03 -0.46 13.28
N ASN A 169 22.53 -0.31 14.50
CA ASN A 169 21.16 -0.69 14.88
C ASN A 169 20.11 0.05 14.05
N PHE A 170 20.32 1.35 13.76
CA PHE A 170 19.43 2.08 12.86
C PHE A 170 19.44 1.48 11.45
N GLU A 171 20.61 1.26 10.87
CA GLU A 171 20.75 0.77 9.49
C GLU A 171 20.17 -0.64 9.30
N GLU A 172 20.37 -1.51 10.29
CA GLU A 172 19.98 -2.92 10.19
C GLU A 172 18.55 -3.20 10.68
N ARG A 173 18.00 -2.35 11.57
CA ARG A 173 16.77 -2.70 12.29
C ARG A 173 15.74 -1.59 12.46
N LEU A 174 16.16 -0.34 12.73
CA LEU A 174 15.28 0.72 13.24
C LEU A 174 14.83 1.73 12.18
N ASN A 175 15.11 1.51 10.90
CA ASN A 175 14.65 2.37 9.82
C ASN A 175 13.39 1.83 9.12
N TRP A 176 12.68 2.73 8.46
CA TRP A 176 11.43 2.41 7.78
C TRP A 176 11.55 1.36 6.68
N ASN A 177 12.68 1.30 5.95
CA ASN A 177 12.87 0.31 4.90
C ASN A 177 12.91 -1.10 5.49
N ARG A 178 13.61 -1.29 6.62
CA ARG A 178 13.64 -2.59 7.33
C ARG A 178 12.28 -3.00 7.89
N TRP A 179 11.49 -2.01 8.34
CA TRP A 179 10.12 -2.27 8.75
C TRP A 179 9.26 -2.72 7.57
N LEU A 180 9.35 -2.03 6.42
CA LEU A 180 8.65 -2.40 5.19
C LEU A 180 9.04 -3.79 4.70
N ASP A 181 10.34 -4.11 4.66
CA ASP A 181 10.83 -5.44 4.25
C ASP A 181 10.25 -6.57 5.12
N LYS A 182 10.20 -6.36 6.45
CA LYS A 182 9.63 -7.34 7.38
C LYS A 182 8.11 -7.46 7.21
N SER A 183 7.42 -6.34 7.06
CA SER A 183 5.96 -6.32 6.88
C SER A 183 5.57 -7.01 5.57
N ASN A 184 6.28 -6.73 4.47
CA ASN A 184 6.05 -7.38 3.19
C ASN A 184 6.24 -8.89 3.27
N LYS A 185 7.31 -9.36 3.92
CA LYS A 185 7.54 -10.80 4.12
C LYS A 185 6.41 -11.47 4.92
N ILE A 186 5.86 -10.80 5.93
CA ILE A 186 4.73 -11.32 6.70
C ILE A 186 3.48 -11.39 5.81
N ILE A 187 3.20 -10.31 5.05
CA ILE A 187 2.07 -10.26 4.12
C ILE A 187 2.20 -11.35 3.06
N GLU A 188 3.37 -11.51 2.45
CA GLU A 188 3.64 -12.55 1.45
C GLU A 188 3.45 -13.96 2.02
N ARG A 189 3.93 -14.20 3.24
CA ARG A 189 3.71 -15.48 3.93
C ARG A 189 2.24 -15.74 4.20
N LEU A 190 1.52 -14.77 4.77
CA LEU A 190 0.09 -14.92 5.04
C LEU A 190 -0.73 -15.09 3.74
N ALA A 191 -0.34 -14.40 2.68
CA ALA A 191 -0.97 -14.57 1.37
C ALA A 191 -0.69 -15.95 0.76
N SER A 192 0.50 -16.54 1.01
CA SER A 192 0.84 -17.88 0.53
C SER A 192 0.23 -19.00 1.38
N GLU A 193 0.10 -18.78 2.70
CA GLU A 193 -0.54 -19.74 3.63
C GLU A 193 -2.07 -19.76 3.51
N HIS A 194 -2.65 -18.67 3.03
CA HIS A 194 -4.07 -18.49 2.72
C HIS A 194 -4.26 -18.30 1.22
N GLN A 195 -3.83 -19.26 0.40
CA GLN A 195 -4.54 -19.46 -0.87
C GLN A 195 -5.84 -20.17 -0.47
N PRO A 196 -6.99 -19.45 -0.45
CA PRO A 196 -8.25 -20.17 -0.39
C PRO A 196 -8.31 -21.03 -1.65
N ASP A 197 -8.95 -22.20 -1.58
CA ASP A 197 -9.49 -22.92 -2.73
C ASP A 197 -10.58 -22.06 -3.39
N PHE A 198 -10.24 -20.81 -3.75
CA PHE A 198 -11.15 -19.84 -4.31
C PHE A 198 -10.92 -19.82 -5.80
N TYR A 199 -11.84 -20.40 -6.51
CA TYR A 199 -11.92 -20.32 -7.96
C TYR A 199 -13.11 -19.43 -8.35
N LEU A 200 -12.94 -18.72 -9.46
CA LEU A 200 -13.99 -17.94 -10.08
C LEU A 200 -14.82 -18.84 -10.99
N PRO A 201 -16.12 -18.98 -10.74
CA PRO A 201 -17.00 -19.65 -11.70
C PRO A 201 -16.99 -18.89 -13.03
N VAL A 202 -16.55 -19.55 -14.09
CA VAL A 202 -16.55 -19.00 -15.44
C VAL A 202 -17.59 -19.75 -16.26
N TYR A 203 -18.52 -19.01 -16.82
CA TYR A 203 -19.56 -19.51 -17.68
C TYR A 203 -19.27 -19.06 -19.11
N VAL A 204 -18.84 -20.01 -19.96
CA VAL A 204 -18.52 -19.74 -21.36
C VAL A 204 -19.72 -20.02 -22.24
N ILE A 205 -20.18 -19.01 -22.97
CA ILE A 205 -21.24 -19.12 -23.95
C ILE A 205 -20.64 -19.65 -25.24
N ASN A 206 -21.12 -20.82 -25.69
CA ASN A 206 -20.68 -21.46 -26.97
C ASN A 206 -21.85 -22.08 -27.72
N MET A 207 -21.92 -21.84 -29.01
CA MET A 207 -22.88 -22.52 -29.89
C MET A 207 -22.38 -23.94 -30.17
N LYS A 208 -23.30 -24.93 -30.11
CA LYS A 208 -22.98 -26.37 -30.26
C LYS A 208 -22.26 -26.67 -31.56
N GLU A 209 -22.60 -25.99 -32.64
CA GLU A 209 -22.05 -26.14 -33.98
C GLU A 209 -20.63 -25.60 -34.12
N ARG A 210 -20.17 -24.75 -33.18
CA ARG A 210 -18.88 -24.06 -33.22
C ARG A 210 -17.79 -24.84 -32.48
N VAL A 211 -17.47 -26.02 -33.00
CA VAL A 211 -16.50 -26.95 -32.39
C VAL A 211 -15.11 -26.33 -32.30
N GLU A 212 -14.68 -25.54 -33.30
CA GLU A 212 -13.37 -24.89 -33.30
C GLU A 212 -13.26 -23.86 -32.19
N ARG A 213 -14.26 -22.99 -32.01
CA ARG A 213 -14.28 -22.00 -30.92
C ARG A 213 -14.35 -22.66 -29.53
N LYS A 214 -15.11 -23.78 -29.44
CA LYS A 214 -15.13 -24.58 -28.21
C LYS A 214 -13.76 -25.14 -27.86
N GLN A 215 -13.01 -25.67 -28.81
CA GLN A 215 -11.65 -26.18 -28.61
C GLN A 215 -10.69 -25.02 -28.22
N HIS A 216 -10.82 -23.88 -28.88
CA HIS A 216 -10.05 -22.70 -28.58
C HIS A 216 -10.25 -22.27 -27.13
N ILE A 217 -11.49 -22.06 -26.69
CA ILE A 217 -11.77 -21.54 -25.35
C ILE A 217 -11.40 -22.53 -24.26
N ILE A 218 -11.57 -23.83 -24.46
CA ILE A 218 -11.10 -24.85 -23.51
C ILE A 218 -9.57 -24.73 -23.32
N LYS A 219 -8.83 -24.51 -24.41
CA LYS A 219 -7.37 -24.36 -24.39
C LYS A 219 -6.94 -23.07 -23.68
N GLU A 220 -7.70 -21.98 -23.80
CA GLU A 220 -7.41 -20.71 -23.09
C GLU A 220 -7.49 -20.87 -21.57
N PHE A 221 -8.39 -21.74 -21.08
CA PHE A 221 -8.53 -22.02 -19.65
C PHE A 221 -7.72 -23.25 -19.18
N ASP A 222 -6.98 -23.92 -20.08
CA ASP A 222 -6.12 -25.06 -19.70
C ASP A 222 -5.03 -24.59 -18.71
N ASN A 223 -4.79 -25.38 -17.66
CA ASN A 223 -3.85 -25.08 -16.57
C ASN A 223 -4.10 -23.76 -15.81
N LYS A 224 -5.36 -23.30 -15.77
CA LYS A 224 -5.79 -22.16 -14.98
C LYS A 224 -6.71 -22.61 -13.85
N GLU A 225 -6.10 -23.16 -12.80
CA GLU A 225 -6.79 -23.72 -11.63
C GLU A 225 -7.63 -22.68 -10.86
N GLU A 226 -7.37 -21.40 -11.09
CA GLU A 226 -8.14 -20.29 -10.54
C GLU A 226 -9.56 -20.16 -11.07
N PHE A 227 -9.94 -20.94 -12.09
CA PHE A 227 -11.26 -20.90 -12.68
C PHE A 227 -12.00 -22.24 -12.59
N GLU A 228 -13.29 -22.18 -12.23
CA GLU A 228 -14.23 -23.29 -12.45
C GLU A 228 -14.91 -23.10 -13.81
N LEU A 229 -14.44 -23.80 -14.84
CA LEU A 229 -14.94 -23.65 -16.20
C LEU A 229 -16.27 -24.38 -16.41
N ASN A 230 -17.32 -23.64 -16.75
CA ASN A 230 -18.66 -24.14 -17.09
C ASN A 230 -19.00 -23.77 -18.54
N LEU A 231 -19.13 -24.76 -19.42
CA LEU A 231 -19.57 -24.52 -20.80
C LEU A 231 -21.11 -24.45 -20.83
N VAL A 232 -21.64 -23.36 -21.36
CA VAL A 232 -23.07 -23.10 -21.48
C VAL A 232 -23.47 -23.06 -22.96
N GLU A 233 -24.37 -23.94 -23.36
CA GLU A 233 -24.92 -23.91 -24.73
C GLU A 233 -25.67 -22.59 -24.94
N ALA A 234 -25.30 -21.86 -26.00
CA ALA A 234 -25.88 -20.59 -26.36
C ALA A 234 -27.38 -20.73 -26.71
N SER A 235 -28.14 -19.74 -26.29
CA SER A 235 -29.55 -19.60 -26.70
C SER A 235 -29.60 -19.13 -28.17
N VAL A 236 -30.25 -19.89 -29.05
CA VAL A 236 -30.38 -19.54 -30.46
C VAL A 236 -31.57 -18.61 -30.65
N HIS A 237 -31.37 -17.50 -31.38
CA HIS A 237 -32.41 -16.56 -31.76
C HIS A 237 -32.10 -15.97 -33.15
N PRO A 238 -33.10 -15.66 -34.01
CA PRO A 238 -32.88 -15.04 -35.32
C PRO A 238 -32.06 -13.73 -35.25
N ILE A 239 -32.18 -12.98 -34.14
CA ILE A 239 -31.36 -11.79 -33.82
C ILE A 239 -30.27 -12.26 -32.85
N GLY A 240 -29.00 -12.30 -33.28
CA GLY A 240 -27.88 -12.81 -32.50
C GLY A 240 -27.70 -12.11 -31.17
N ALA A 241 -27.93 -10.78 -31.10
CA ALA A 241 -27.87 -10.02 -29.87
C ALA A 241 -28.88 -10.48 -28.81
N VAL A 242 -30.10 -10.84 -29.22
CA VAL A 242 -31.13 -11.43 -28.35
C VAL A 242 -30.70 -12.82 -27.87
N GLY A 243 -30.12 -13.63 -28.75
CA GLY A 243 -29.56 -14.95 -28.38
C GLY A 243 -28.46 -14.85 -27.33
N LEU A 244 -27.51 -13.91 -27.49
CA LEU A 244 -26.46 -13.63 -26.54
C LEU A 244 -27.03 -13.18 -25.18
N TRP A 245 -27.96 -12.24 -25.19
CA TRP A 245 -28.60 -11.76 -23.96
C TRP A 245 -29.32 -12.90 -23.21
N ASN A 246 -30.11 -13.71 -23.93
CA ASN A 246 -30.81 -14.85 -23.35
C ASN A 246 -29.82 -15.85 -22.72
N SER A 247 -28.66 -16.05 -23.32
CA SER A 247 -27.60 -16.89 -22.78
C SER A 247 -27.03 -16.30 -21.48
N MET A 248 -26.80 -14.99 -21.44
CA MET A 248 -26.36 -14.30 -20.22
C MET A 248 -27.41 -14.40 -19.09
N ILE A 249 -28.69 -14.20 -19.41
CA ILE A 249 -29.79 -14.33 -18.44
C ILE A 249 -29.89 -15.77 -17.89
N LYS A 250 -29.68 -16.77 -18.76
CA LYS A 250 -29.62 -18.18 -18.34
C LYS A 250 -28.48 -18.40 -17.32
N ILE A 251 -27.29 -17.84 -17.59
CA ILE A 251 -26.13 -17.91 -16.69
C ILE A 251 -26.43 -17.23 -15.36
N ILE A 252 -26.98 -16.02 -15.36
CA ILE A 252 -27.34 -15.30 -14.15
C ILE A 252 -28.31 -16.10 -13.27
N LYS A 253 -29.32 -16.77 -13.87
CA LYS A 253 -30.23 -17.65 -13.13
C LYS A 253 -29.49 -18.82 -12.49
N MET A 254 -28.61 -19.50 -13.25
CA MET A 254 -27.80 -20.61 -12.74
C MET A 254 -26.90 -20.15 -11.56
N ALA A 255 -26.23 -19.02 -11.71
CA ALA A 255 -25.38 -18.44 -10.66
C ALA A 255 -26.19 -18.11 -9.38
N LYS A 256 -27.36 -17.51 -9.56
CA LYS A 256 -28.24 -17.16 -8.43
C LYS A 256 -28.75 -18.41 -7.70
N GLU A 257 -29.07 -19.48 -8.43
CA GLU A 257 -29.48 -20.78 -7.86
C GLU A 257 -28.33 -21.46 -7.09
N LYS A 258 -27.09 -21.34 -7.59
CA LYS A 258 -25.88 -21.84 -6.91
C LYS A 258 -25.48 -20.98 -5.69
N GLY A 259 -25.96 -19.76 -5.59
CA GLY A 259 -25.53 -18.79 -4.57
C GLY A 259 -24.18 -18.13 -4.83
N ASP A 260 -23.78 -18.05 -6.11
CA ASP A 260 -22.54 -17.43 -6.51
C ASP A 260 -22.62 -15.89 -6.34
N ASP A 261 -21.68 -15.28 -5.61
CA ASP A 261 -21.61 -13.83 -5.42
C ASP A 261 -20.89 -13.11 -6.56
N ILE A 262 -19.97 -13.81 -7.23
CA ILE A 262 -19.12 -13.29 -8.30
C ILE A 262 -18.99 -14.38 -9.37
N ILE A 263 -19.29 -14.03 -10.61
CA ILE A 263 -19.11 -14.93 -11.75
C ILE A 263 -18.36 -14.24 -12.88
N VAL A 264 -17.79 -15.02 -13.77
CA VAL A 264 -17.31 -14.54 -15.07
C VAL A 264 -18.24 -15.04 -16.15
N ILE A 265 -18.77 -14.14 -16.98
CA ILE A 265 -19.41 -14.48 -18.24
C ILE A 265 -18.36 -14.30 -19.33
N CYS A 266 -18.16 -15.32 -20.14
CA CYS A 266 -17.13 -15.35 -21.16
C CYS A 266 -17.72 -15.81 -22.50
N GLU A 267 -17.26 -15.22 -23.62
CA GLU A 267 -17.59 -15.65 -24.96
C GLU A 267 -16.51 -16.61 -25.52
N ASP A 268 -16.86 -17.43 -26.48
CA ASP A 268 -16.00 -18.50 -27.00
C ASP A 268 -14.84 -18.02 -27.90
N ASP A 269 -14.75 -16.73 -28.15
CA ASP A 269 -13.66 -16.05 -28.87
C ASP A 269 -12.71 -15.21 -27.93
N HIS A 270 -12.92 -15.31 -26.65
CA HIS A 270 -11.98 -14.74 -25.68
C HIS A 270 -10.58 -15.35 -25.78
N TYR A 271 -9.55 -14.53 -25.58
CA TYR A 271 -8.20 -14.99 -25.26
C TYR A 271 -7.55 -14.11 -24.19
N PHE A 272 -6.65 -14.72 -23.38
CA PHE A 272 -5.86 -13.98 -22.40
C PHE A 272 -4.68 -13.29 -23.06
N THR A 273 -4.44 -12.02 -22.72
CA THR A 273 -3.25 -11.28 -23.14
C THR A 273 -2.04 -11.63 -22.28
N GLU A 274 -0.87 -11.15 -22.67
CA GLU A 274 0.38 -11.26 -21.87
C GLU A 274 0.30 -10.55 -20.49
N ASN A 275 -0.64 -9.62 -20.33
CA ASN A 275 -0.84 -8.89 -19.09
C ASN A 275 -1.63 -9.70 -18.04
N TYR A 276 -2.19 -10.84 -18.42
CA TYR A 276 -2.94 -11.67 -17.51
C TYR A 276 -2.03 -12.33 -16.48
N SER A 277 -2.47 -12.31 -15.23
CA SER A 277 -1.98 -13.18 -14.16
C SER A 277 -3.07 -13.42 -13.11
N PRO A 278 -3.12 -14.62 -12.48
CA PRO A 278 -4.09 -14.90 -11.42
C PRO A 278 -4.07 -13.86 -10.31
N LYS A 279 -2.87 -13.46 -9.88
CA LYS A 279 -2.68 -12.46 -8.83
C LYS A 279 -3.30 -11.10 -9.19
N LEU A 280 -3.11 -10.64 -10.42
CA LEU A 280 -3.71 -9.40 -10.90
C LEU A 280 -5.23 -9.52 -10.94
N LEU A 281 -5.75 -10.60 -11.53
CA LEU A 281 -7.18 -10.84 -11.64
C LEU A 281 -7.86 -10.81 -10.27
N PHE A 282 -7.41 -11.65 -9.33
CA PHE A 282 -8.02 -11.71 -7.99
C PHE A 282 -7.96 -10.40 -7.23
N LYS A 283 -6.83 -9.70 -7.33
CA LYS A 283 -6.69 -8.39 -6.71
C LYS A 283 -7.74 -7.42 -7.26
N GLU A 284 -7.82 -7.29 -8.58
CA GLU A 284 -8.71 -6.31 -9.20
C GLU A 284 -10.19 -6.69 -9.04
N VAL A 285 -10.53 -7.99 -9.07
CA VAL A 285 -11.87 -8.50 -8.78
C VAL A 285 -12.28 -8.17 -7.34
N THR A 286 -11.41 -8.44 -6.37
CA THR A 286 -11.69 -8.18 -4.95
C THR A 286 -11.83 -6.69 -4.66
N GLU A 287 -10.91 -5.88 -5.17
CA GLU A 287 -10.95 -4.43 -4.95
C GLU A 287 -12.14 -3.77 -5.66
N ALA A 288 -12.54 -4.26 -6.85
CA ALA A 288 -13.74 -3.79 -7.53
C ALA A 288 -15.01 -4.15 -6.73
N TYR A 289 -15.07 -5.36 -6.17
CA TYR A 289 -16.17 -5.76 -5.25
C TYR A 289 -16.30 -4.80 -4.06
N ILE A 290 -15.18 -4.52 -3.38
CA ILE A 290 -15.14 -3.60 -2.23
C ILE A 290 -15.59 -2.18 -2.63
N GLN A 291 -15.26 -1.73 -3.84
CA GLN A 291 -15.67 -0.43 -4.37
C GLN A 291 -17.10 -0.41 -4.92
N GLY A 292 -17.84 -1.50 -4.77
CA GLY A 292 -19.24 -1.59 -5.18
C GLY A 292 -19.43 -1.71 -6.70
N ALA A 293 -18.44 -2.25 -7.43
CA ALA A 293 -18.60 -2.50 -8.86
C ALA A 293 -19.75 -3.48 -9.13
N GLU A 294 -20.48 -3.26 -10.20
CA GLU A 294 -21.52 -4.13 -10.71
C GLU A 294 -21.01 -5.03 -11.83
N VAL A 295 -20.06 -4.47 -12.62
CA VAL A 295 -19.36 -5.18 -13.69
C VAL A 295 -17.90 -4.75 -13.72
N LEU A 296 -16.99 -5.72 -13.96
CA LEU A 296 -15.57 -5.47 -14.21
C LEU A 296 -15.18 -6.22 -15.50
N SER A 297 -14.78 -5.48 -16.54
CA SER A 297 -14.33 -6.08 -17.80
C SER A 297 -12.82 -6.36 -17.79
N GLY A 298 -12.41 -7.50 -18.37
CA GLY A 298 -10.99 -7.82 -18.60
C GLY A 298 -10.35 -7.05 -19.75
N GLY A 299 -11.17 -6.47 -20.64
CA GLY A 299 -10.74 -5.65 -21.78
C GLY A 299 -11.94 -5.20 -22.59
N ILE A 300 -11.84 -4.04 -23.25
CA ILE A 300 -12.94 -3.37 -23.93
C ILE A 300 -12.53 -2.88 -25.33
N GLY A 301 -13.45 -2.97 -26.29
CA GLY A 301 -13.24 -2.49 -27.66
C GLY A 301 -13.48 -0.99 -27.84
N GLY A 302 -14.09 -0.32 -26.88
CA GLY A 302 -14.33 1.12 -26.89
C GLY A 302 -14.94 1.61 -25.59
N PHE A 303 -14.79 2.92 -25.35
CA PHE A 303 -15.35 3.63 -24.18
C PHE A 303 -15.42 5.14 -24.47
N GLY A 304 -16.20 5.90 -23.71
CA GLY A 304 -16.22 7.36 -23.79
C GLY A 304 -15.17 8.00 -22.87
N GLN A 305 -15.37 7.91 -21.57
CA GLN A 305 -14.47 8.42 -20.54
C GLN A 305 -13.98 7.29 -19.65
N ALA A 306 -12.74 7.42 -19.14
CA ALA A 306 -12.19 6.52 -18.15
C ALA A 306 -11.58 7.32 -17.00
N ILE A 307 -11.93 6.96 -15.77
CA ILE A 307 -11.46 7.61 -14.54
C ILE A 307 -10.75 6.56 -13.69
N PRO A 308 -9.52 6.83 -13.21
CA PRO A 308 -8.80 5.90 -12.34
C PRO A 308 -9.61 5.53 -11.09
N ALA A 309 -9.71 4.23 -10.80
CA ALA A 309 -10.35 3.69 -9.61
C ALA A 309 -9.39 2.82 -8.79
N GLY A 310 -8.17 2.60 -9.29
CA GLY A 310 -7.09 1.85 -8.68
C GLY A 310 -5.84 1.93 -9.56
N TYR A 311 -4.83 1.14 -9.23
CA TYR A 311 -3.59 1.13 -10.01
C TYR A 311 -3.78 0.52 -11.40
N HIS A 312 -4.58 -0.55 -11.49
CA HIS A 312 -4.88 -1.28 -12.74
C HIS A 312 -6.39 -1.26 -13.06
N ARG A 313 -7.17 -0.37 -12.47
CA ARG A 313 -8.62 -0.35 -12.63
C ARG A 313 -9.14 1.06 -12.91
N TYR A 314 -10.06 1.15 -13.86
CA TYR A 314 -10.66 2.40 -14.31
C TYR A 314 -12.18 2.28 -14.35
N LYS A 315 -12.90 3.27 -13.83
CA LYS A 315 -14.33 3.46 -14.10
C LYS A 315 -14.53 3.97 -15.50
N VAL A 316 -15.51 3.38 -16.22
CA VAL A 316 -15.88 3.82 -17.56
C VAL A 316 -17.35 4.21 -17.62
N ASP A 317 -17.69 5.16 -18.48
CA ASP A 317 -19.08 5.62 -18.67
C ASP A 317 -19.90 4.63 -19.48
N TRP A 318 -19.33 4.04 -20.52
CA TRP A 318 -19.83 2.92 -21.29
C TRP A 318 -18.69 2.09 -21.88
N PHE A 319 -18.96 0.89 -22.37
CA PHE A 319 -17.96 0.06 -23.03
C PHE A 319 -18.59 -0.83 -24.11
N TRP A 320 -17.75 -1.25 -25.06
CA TRP A 320 -18.06 -2.29 -26.04
C TRP A 320 -17.30 -3.56 -25.74
N CYS A 321 -17.90 -4.69 -26.16
CA CYS A 321 -17.40 -6.05 -26.04
C CYS A 321 -17.59 -6.66 -24.64
N THR A 322 -18.13 -7.87 -24.66
CA THR A 322 -18.48 -8.64 -23.45
C THR A 322 -17.76 -9.98 -23.37
N GLN A 323 -16.66 -10.12 -24.14
CA GLN A 323 -15.91 -11.39 -24.26
C GLN A 323 -15.38 -11.95 -22.93
N PHE A 324 -15.16 -11.11 -21.92
CA PHE A 324 -14.76 -11.51 -20.58
C PHE A 324 -15.17 -10.44 -19.57
N ILE A 325 -16.28 -10.66 -18.91
CA ILE A 325 -16.83 -9.75 -17.90
C ILE A 325 -17.05 -10.45 -16.57
N VAL A 326 -16.55 -9.88 -15.50
CA VAL A 326 -16.87 -10.26 -14.12
C VAL A 326 -18.17 -9.56 -13.74
N VAL A 327 -19.17 -10.33 -13.32
CA VAL A 327 -20.49 -9.82 -12.91
C VAL A 327 -20.69 -10.14 -11.45
N TYR A 328 -21.01 -9.11 -10.67
CA TYR A 328 -21.24 -9.21 -9.25
C TYR A 328 -22.73 -9.40 -8.93
N ASN A 329 -23.07 -10.15 -7.89
CA ASN A 329 -24.45 -10.52 -7.53
C ASN A 329 -25.39 -9.30 -7.41
N ARG A 330 -24.86 -8.14 -7.01
CA ARG A 330 -25.63 -6.88 -6.92
C ARG A 330 -26.16 -6.38 -8.26
N PHE A 331 -25.68 -6.92 -9.37
CA PHE A 331 -26.14 -6.57 -10.71
C PHE A 331 -27.12 -7.61 -11.28
N PHE A 332 -27.20 -8.81 -10.72
CA PHE A 332 -28.01 -9.89 -11.24
C PHE A 332 -29.48 -9.52 -11.45
N ASP A 333 -30.11 -8.94 -10.41
CA ASP A 333 -31.52 -8.57 -10.49
C ASP A 333 -31.79 -7.48 -11.53
N LYS A 334 -30.90 -6.52 -11.72
CA LYS A 334 -31.00 -5.52 -12.78
C LYS A 334 -31.00 -6.14 -14.17
N MET A 335 -30.19 -7.19 -14.38
CA MET A 335 -30.17 -7.92 -15.65
C MET A 335 -31.45 -8.75 -15.84
N LEU A 336 -31.93 -9.42 -14.79
CA LEU A 336 -33.12 -10.27 -14.83
C LEU A 336 -34.41 -9.47 -15.08
N ASP A 337 -34.49 -8.26 -14.55
CA ASP A 337 -35.67 -7.39 -14.65
C ASP A 337 -35.73 -6.62 -15.97
N TYR A 338 -34.65 -6.63 -16.79
CA TYR A 338 -34.61 -5.87 -18.02
C TYR A 338 -35.30 -6.60 -19.18
N SER A 339 -36.24 -5.91 -19.83
CA SER A 339 -36.91 -6.39 -21.05
C SER A 339 -36.10 -6.01 -22.28
N PHE A 340 -35.26 -6.93 -22.75
CA PHE A 340 -34.37 -6.72 -23.89
C PHE A 340 -35.15 -6.58 -25.20
N GLN A 341 -34.85 -5.55 -25.99
CA GLN A 341 -35.50 -5.22 -27.23
C GLN A 341 -34.69 -5.70 -28.43
N ASP A 342 -35.33 -5.87 -29.57
CA ASP A 342 -34.68 -6.35 -30.80
C ASP A 342 -33.58 -5.43 -31.35
N THR A 343 -33.59 -4.16 -30.93
CA THR A 343 -32.58 -3.15 -31.28
C THR A 343 -31.45 -3.01 -30.27
N ASP A 344 -31.54 -3.73 -29.15
CA ASP A 344 -30.54 -3.67 -28.10
C ASP A 344 -29.30 -4.50 -28.44
N THR A 345 -28.15 -4.10 -27.83
CA THR A 345 -26.94 -4.90 -27.79
C THR A 345 -26.60 -5.21 -26.33
N ALA A 346 -25.99 -6.36 -26.06
CA ALA A 346 -25.69 -6.80 -24.69
C ALA A 346 -24.78 -5.80 -23.95
N ASP A 347 -23.69 -5.35 -24.59
CA ASP A 347 -22.79 -4.32 -24.07
C ASP A 347 -23.46 -2.98 -23.85
N GLY A 348 -24.34 -2.55 -24.77
CA GLY A 348 -25.12 -1.34 -24.65
C GLY A 348 -26.08 -1.36 -23.45
N VAL A 349 -26.79 -2.49 -23.25
CA VAL A 349 -27.71 -2.66 -22.12
C VAL A 349 -26.94 -2.74 -20.80
N ILE A 350 -25.85 -3.52 -20.73
CA ILE A 350 -25.00 -3.58 -19.53
C ILE A 350 -24.44 -2.19 -19.21
N SER A 351 -23.95 -1.46 -20.23
CA SER A 351 -23.46 -0.09 -20.04
C SER A 351 -24.53 0.88 -19.52
N LYS A 352 -25.79 0.70 -19.92
CA LYS A 352 -26.92 1.51 -19.49
C LYS A 352 -27.35 1.17 -18.05
N LEU A 353 -27.43 -0.10 -17.71
CA LEU A 353 -27.94 -0.58 -16.42
C LEU A 353 -26.90 -0.47 -15.29
N ALA A 354 -25.64 -0.76 -15.60
CA ALA A 354 -24.58 -0.72 -14.61
C ALA A 354 -24.17 0.72 -14.29
N THR A 355 -24.39 1.14 -13.07
CA THR A 355 -23.98 2.49 -12.58
C THR A 355 -22.51 2.52 -12.19
N ASN A 356 -21.93 1.40 -11.77
CA ASN A 356 -20.54 1.26 -11.39
C ASN A 356 -19.88 0.13 -12.19
N LYS A 357 -19.45 0.46 -13.40
CA LYS A 357 -18.73 -0.44 -14.30
C LYS A 357 -17.29 -0.05 -14.44
N MET A 358 -16.42 -1.05 -14.42
CA MET A 358 -14.97 -0.86 -14.43
C MET A 358 -14.29 -1.74 -15.48
N VAL A 359 -13.06 -1.40 -15.82
CA VAL A 359 -12.18 -2.18 -16.69
C VAL A 359 -10.81 -2.32 -16.06
N ILE A 360 -10.19 -3.49 -16.24
CA ILE A 360 -8.79 -3.75 -15.90
C ILE A 360 -7.90 -3.19 -17.01
N TYR A 361 -6.86 -2.45 -16.65
CA TYR A 361 -5.87 -1.96 -17.60
C TYR A 361 -4.45 -2.05 -17.01
N PRO A 362 -3.44 -2.58 -17.75
CA PRO A 362 -3.51 -3.12 -19.12
C PRO A 362 -4.53 -4.24 -19.28
N PHE A 363 -5.14 -4.32 -20.48
CA PHE A 363 -6.17 -5.34 -20.74
C PHE A 363 -5.63 -6.75 -20.55
N ILE A 364 -6.34 -7.58 -19.81
CA ILE A 364 -6.01 -8.98 -19.57
C ILE A 364 -6.76 -9.93 -20.53
N SER A 365 -7.73 -9.41 -21.27
CA SER A 365 -8.60 -10.13 -22.17
C SER A 365 -8.85 -9.32 -23.44
N GLU A 366 -8.77 -10.00 -24.57
CA GLU A 366 -9.18 -9.47 -25.88
C GLU A 366 -10.02 -10.51 -26.62
N GLN A 367 -10.52 -10.16 -27.79
CA GLN A 367 -11.38 -11.00 -28.63
C GLN A 367 -10.61 -11.45 -29.86
N LYS A 368 -10.60 -12.75 -30.11
CA LYS A 368 -10.00 -13.37 -31.27
C LYS A 368 -10.94 -13.24 -32.47
N ASP A 369 -10.41 -12.77 -33.59
CA ASP A 369 -11.15 -12.70 -34.84
C ASP A 369 -11.15 -14.05 -35.56
N PHE A 370 -12.32 -14.71 -35.64
CA PHE A 370 -12.53 -15.96 -36.38
C PHE A 370 -13.06 -15.70 -37.78
N GLY A 371 -13.19 -14.43 -38.20
CA GLY A 371 -13.67 -14.08 -39.56
C GLY A 371 -15.19 -14.11 -39.73
N TYR A 372 -15.96 -14.38 -38.66
CA TYR A 372 -17.41 -14.35 -38.64
C TYR A 372 -17.96 -13.98 -37.25
N SER A 373 -19.13 -13.32 -37.22
CA SER A 373 -19.88 -12.98 -36.01
C SER A 373 -21.36 -13.19 -36.23
N ASP A 374 -22.08 -13.77 -35.25
CA ASP A 374 -23.54 -13.91 -35.33
C ASP A 374 -24.26 -12.75 -34.63
N VAL A 375 -23.54 -11.95 -33.86
CA VAL A 375 -24.13 -10.87 -33.06
C VAL A 375 -24.26 -9.58 -33.87
N THR A 376 -23.33 -9.32 -34.80
CA THR A 376 -23.28 -8.06 -35.53
C THR A 376 -23.01 -8.32 -37.03
N GLN A 377 -24.02 -8.13 -37.91
CA GLN A 377 -23.87 -8.28 -39.37
C GLN A 377 -22.75 -7.38 -39.95
N SER A 378 -22.52 -6.19 -39.39
CA SER A 378 -21.43 -5.31 -39.81
C SER A 378 -20.03 -5.89 -39.59
N ASN A 379 -19.87 -6.88 -38.73
CA ASN A 379 -18.59 -7.57 -38.51
C ASN A 379 -18.31 -8.67 -39.54
N MET A 380 -19.35 -9.13 -40.27
CA MET A 380 -19.18 -10.09 -41.37
C MET A 380 -18.57 -9.44 -42.64
N GLU A 381 -18.68 -8.11 -42.78
CA GLU A 381 -18.23 -7.40 -43.98
C GLU A 381 -16.77 -6.90 -43.88
N GLN A 382 -16.15 -6.90 -42.71
CA GLN A 382 -14.80 -6.33 -42.51
C GLN A 382 -13.97 -7.15 -41.52
N GLN A 383 -13.16 -8.10 -42.03
CA GLN A 383 -12.14 -8.81 -41.25
C GLN A 383 -11.17 -7.80 -40.57
N GLY A 384 -10.79 -8.05 -39.30
CA GLY A 384 -9.83 -7.25 -38.57
C GLY A 384 -10.40 -6.04 -37.79
N LYS A 385 -11.68 -5.71 -37.95
CA LYS A 385 -12.32 -4.53 -37.30
C LYS A 385 -12.31 -4.62 -35.78
N ILE A 386 -12.53 -5.81 -35.23
CA ILE A 386 -12.50 -6.05 -33.78
C ILE A 386 -11.10 -5.75 -33.23
N ARG A 387 -10.06 -6.23 -33.90
CA ARG A 387 -8.66 -5.98 -33.52
C ARG A 387 -8.32 -4.48 -33.53
N GLU A 388 -8.83 -3.75 -34.53
CA GLU A 388 -8.68 -2.28 -34.57
C GLU A 388 -9.37 -1.59 -33.39
N HIS A 389 -10.55 -2.06 -32.97
CA HIS A 389 -11.28 -1.50 -31.83
C HIS A 389 -10.46 -1.63 -30.55
N PHE A 390 -9.96 -2.84 -30.25
CA PHE A 390 -9.10 -3.08 -29.08
C PHE A 390 -7.82 -2.25 -29.16
N ALA A 391 -7.16 -2.17 -30.31
CA ALA A 391 -5.95 -1.37 -30.49
C ALA A 391 -6.21 0.14 -30.24
N LYS A 392 -7.33 0.68 -30.73
CA LYS A 392 -7.73 2.07 -30.48
C LYS A 392 -8.06 2.32 -28.99
N ALA A 393 -8.81 1.40 -28.37
CA ALA A 393 -9.13 1.48 -26.95
C ALA A 393 -7.86 1.41 -26.09
N ASN A 394 -6.96 0.49 -26.39
CA ASN A 394 -5.70 0.31 -25.68
C ASN A 394 -4.84 1.59 -25.74
N LYS A 395 -4.65 2.17 -26.93
CA LYS A 395 -3.92 3.45 -27.11
C LYS A 395 -4.54 4.60 -26.29
N ARG A 396 -5.87 4.69 -26.24
CA ARG A 396 -6.56 5.72 -25.44
C ARG A 396 -6.38 5.47 -23.93
N MET A 397 -6.47 4.23 -23.48
CA MET A 397 -6.23 3.88 -22.08
C MET A 397 -4.78 4.13 -21.65
N GLU A 398 -3.82 3.87 -22.53
CA GLU A 398 -2.42 4.19 -22.29
C GLU A 398 -2.24 5.69 -22.00
N PHE A 399 -2.83 6.55 -22.80
CA PHE A 399 -2.80 8.00 -22.57
C PHE A 399 -3.42 8.40 -21.23
N VAL A 400 -4.57 7.84 -20.87
CA VAL A 400 -5.24 8.09 -19.59
C VAL A 400 -4.37 7.62 -18.43
N SER A 401 -3.74 6.45 -18.55
CA SER A 401 -2.86 5.88 -17.52
C SER A 401 -1.61 6.75 -17.30
N GLN A 402 -0.93 7.18 -18.36
CA GLN A 402 0.26 8.04 -18.29
C GLN A 402 -0.06 9.41 -17.67
N SER A 403 -1.18 10.02 -18.04
CA SER A 403 -1.64 11.30 -17.48
C SER A 403 -1.91 11.20 -15.98
N ASN A 404 -2.40 10.05 -15.51
CA ASN A 404 -2.67 9.79 -14.10
C ASN A 404 -1.37 9.61 -13.29
N ILE A 405 -0.38 8.91 -13.82
CA ILE A 405 0.94 8.74 -13.17
C ILE A 405 1.61 10.10 -12.98
N GLN A 406 1.55 11.00 -13.96
CA GLN A 406 2.13 12.34 -13.86
C GLN A 406 1.40 13.24 -12.86
N SER A 407 0.09 13.09 -12.67
CA SER A 407 -0.70 13.87 -11.72
C SER A 407 -0.57 13.38 -10.27
N ASN A 408 -0.23 12.11 -10.05
CA ASN A 408 -0.11 11.49 -8.73
C ASN A 408 1.33 11.44 -8.18
N ILE A 409 2.33 11.92 -8.90
CA ILE A 409 3.66 12.19 -8.33
C ILE A 409 3.52 13.50 -7.54
N PRO A 410 3.58 13.47 -6.18
CA PRO A 410 3.60 14.70 -5.42
C PRO A 410 4.83 15.49 -5.87
N LYS A 411 4.64 16.71 -6.39
CA LYS A 411 5.72 17.62 -6.82
C LYS A 411 6.69 18.01 -5.68
N ASN A 412 6.64 17.34 -4.53
CA ASN A 412 7.37 17.67 -3.30
C ASN A 412 8.06 16.48 -2.64
N TYR A 413 8.74 15.64 -3.43
CA TYR A 413 9.73 14.68 -2.88
C TYR A 413 11.01 14.74 -3.70
N PHE A 414 11.65 15.90 -3.70
CA PHE A 414 13.07 16.05 -3.95
C PHE A 414 13.69 16.94 -2.90
#